data_9f436702b680ffa0d46fad12e754ec36
#
_entry.id   9f436702b680ffa0d46fad12e754ec36
#
_cell.length_a   1.000
_cell.length_b   1.000
_cell.length_c   1.000
_cell.angle_alpha   90.00
_cell.angle_beta   90.00
_cell.angle_gamma   90.00
#
_symmetry.space_group_name_H-M   'P 1'
#
loop_
_entity.id
_entity.type
_entity.pdbx_description
1 polymer ?
#
loop_
_entity_poly.entity_id
_entity_poly.type
_entity_poly.pdbx_seq_one_letter_code
_entity_poly.pdbx_strand_id
1 'polypeptide(L)'
;PISHVDAIVVGNALGAGGNPARMLALHAGLPQTCAAYTVDTQCCSGLDALSMGIGLITSGQAEVVIAGGVEAWSRAPIRMHRPVHANDEALPYERPAFAPTPEQDPDMLLSAARYAAQHGYARAQQEAYAVQSHARAVAHLTAIAPEIVPILGLTHDVYPRLIDTGRAARMPVIARSDAPLADDTCALSALTVSTQADGAAFVLLVSPHAC
;
A
#
# COMPACT_ATOMS: atom_id res chain seq x y z
N PRO A 1 -0.57 -17.53 -23.27
CA PRO A 1 0.87 -17.68 -23.08
C PRO A 1 1.51 -16.35 -22.68
N ILE A 2 2.60 -16.40 -21.93
CA ILE A 2 3.35 -15.22 -21.47
C ILE A 2 3.80 -14.31 -22.64
N SER A 3 4.01 -14.91 -23.81
CA SER A 3 4.35 -14.23 -25.05
C SER A 3 3.26 -13.31 -25.61
N HIS A 4 2.05 -13.37 -25.07
CA HIS A 4 0.90 -12.57 -25.53
C HIS A 4 0.59 -11.39 -24.60
N VAL A 5 1.44 -11.10 -23.63
CA VAL A 5 1.26 -9.94 -22.75
C VAL A 5 1.75 -8.69 -23.48
N ASP A 6 0.84 -7.76 -23.74
CA ASP A 6 1.13 -6.51 -24.44
C ASP A 6 1.69 -5.44 -23.53
N ALA A 7 1.19 -5.39 -22.27
CA ALA A 7 1.63 -4.41 -21.31
C ALA A 7 1.61 -4.93 -19.87
N ILE A 8 2.46 -4.34 -19.05
CA ILE A 8 2.42 -4.46 -17.59
C ILE A 8 2.34 -3.06 -16.97
N VAL A 9 1.40 -2.87 -16.06
CA VAL A 9 1.22 -1.61 -15.32
C VAL A 9 1.35 -1.89 -13.83
N VAL A 10 2.29 -1.24 -13.17
CA VAL A 10 2.65 -1.52 -11.78
C VAL A 10 2.58 -0.26 -10.94
N GLY A 11 1.77 -0.28 -9.92
CA GLY A 11 1.78 0.72 -8.85
C GLY A 11 3.00 0.50 -7.94
N ASN A 12 3.80 1.55 -7.75
CA ASN A 12 4.94 1.54 -6.82
C ASN A 12 5.28 2.96 -6.39
N ALA A 13 5.29 3.23 -5.09
CA ALA A 13 5.52 4.57 -4.52
C ALA A 13 6.86 4.71 -3.80
N LEU A 14 7.41 3.62 -3.27
CA LEU A 14 8.64 3.65 -2.45
C LEU A 14 9.89 3.20 -3.21
N GLY A 15 9.78 2.92 -4.49
CA GLY A 15 10.91 2.47 -5.31
C GLY A 15 12.05 3.49 -5.39
N ALA A 16 13.22 2.98 -5.78
CA ALA A 16 14.44 3.78 -5.96
C ALA A 16 14.43 4.64 -7.25
N GLY A 17 13.30 4.73 -7.93
CA GLY A 17 13.19 5.30 -9.27
C GLY A 17 13.47 4.28 -10.38
N GLY A 18 13.73 4.76 -11.59
CA GLY A 18 13.80 3.90 -12.76
C GLY A 18 12.40 3.45 -13.21
N ASN A 19 12.30 2.22 -13.68
CA ASN A 19 11.02 1.63 -14.06
C ASN A 19 10.89 0.23 -13.47
N PRO A 20 10.41 0.09 -12.23
CA PRO A 20 10.16 -1.21 -11.59
C PRO A 20 9.31 -2.15 -12.43
N ALA A 21 8.28 -1.65 -13.14
CA ALA A 21 7.47 -2.47 -14.04
C ALA A 21 8.31 -3.11 -15.14
N ARG A 22 9.27 -2.37 -15.71
CA ARG A 22 10.16 -2.93 -16.73
C ARG A 22 11.09 -4.00 -16.15
N MET A 23 11.61 -3.77 -14.96
CA MET A 23 12.45 -4.76 -14.27
C MET A 23 11.67 -6.04 -14.00
N LEU A 24 10.43 -5.92 -13.52
CA LEU A 24 9.54 -7.07 -13.28
C LEU A 24 9.22 -7.80 -14.59
N ALA A 25 8.88 -7.08 -15.66
CA ALA A 25 8.59 -7.67 -16.97
C ALA A 25 9.74 -8.53 -17.48
N LEU A 26 10.95 -7.97 -17.47
CA LEU A 26 12.15 -8.67 -17.92
C LEU A 26 12.50 -9.87 -17.04
N HIS A 27 12.39 -9.71 -15.71
CA HIS A 27 12.65 -10.79 -14.76
C HIS A 27 11.66 -11.94 -14.90
N ALA A 28 10.39 -11.63 -15.16
CA ALA A 28 9.34 -12.62 -15.39
C ALA A 28 9.40 -13.27 -16.78
N GLY A 29 10.30 -12.84 -17.65
CA GLY A 29 10.44 -13.37 -19.01
C GLY A 29 9.37 -12.90 -19.97
N LEU A 30 8.71 -11.75 -19.71
CA LEU A 30 7.79 -11.13 -20.65
C LEU A 30 8.55 -10.69 -21.92
N PRO A 31 7.85 -10.60 -23.08
CA PRO A 31 8.48 -10.14 -24.31
C PRO A 31 9.15 -8.79 -24.16
N GLN A 32 10.27 -8.58 -24.85
CA GLN A 32 10.93 -7.27 -24.86
C GLN A 32 10.05 -6.16 -25.43
N THR A 33 9.09 -6.54 -26.28
CA THR A 33 8.07 -5.66 -26.86
C THR A 33 6.97 -5.29 -25.89
N CYS A 34 6.83 -5.99 -24.76
CA CYS A 34 5.84 -5.68 -23.74
C CYS A 34 6.09 -4.27 -23.18
N ALA A 35 5.08 -3.41 -23.30
CA ALA A 35 5.11 -2.09 -22.71
C ALA A 35 5.10 -2.18 -21.18
N ALA A 36 5.87 -1.33 -20.49
CA ALA A 36 5.98 -1.38 -19.05
C ALA A 36 5.84 0.02 -18.41
N TYR A 37 4.85 0.18 -17.56
CA TYR A 37 4.51 1.44 -16.90
C TYR A 37 4.58 1.30 -15.40
N THR A 38 5.29 2.22 -14.75
CA THR A 38 5.24 2.37 -13.30
C THR A 38 4.42 3.60 -12.96
N VAL A 39 3.42 3.43 -12.10
CA VAL A 39 2.49 4.47 -11.67
C VAL A 39 2.73 4.79 -10.20
N ASP A 40 2.85 6.07 -9.89
CA ASP A 40 2.91 6.56 -8.52
C ASP A 40 1.80 7.60 -8.31
N THR A 41 0.74 7.19 -7.65
CA THR A 41 -0.34 8.02 -7.10
C THR A 41 -0.50 7.70 -5.61
N GLN A 42 0.61 7.46 -4.94
CA GLN A 42 0.70 7.09 -3.53
C GLN A 42 -0.08 5.78 -3.26
N CYS A 43 -0.91 5.75 -2.22
CA CYS A 43 -1.69 4.60 -1.81
C CYS A 43 -2.67 4.08 -2.87
N CYS A 44 -3.04 4.91 -3.86
CA CYS A 44 -3.96 4.56 -4.95
C CYS A 44 -3.25 3.90 -6.15
N SER A 45 -1.92 3.85 -6.17
CA SER A 45 -1.12 3.44 -7.34
C SER A 45 -1.54 2.08 -7.93
N GLY A 46 -1.84 1.10 -7.07
CA GLY A 46 -2.30 -0.22 -7.52
C GLY A 46 -3.65 -0.18 -8.23
N LEU A 47 -4.59 0.61 -7.71
CA LEU A 47 -5.91 0.78 -8.32
C LEU A 47 -5.84 1.59 -9.62
N ASP A 48 -4.99 2.61 -9.66
CA ASP A 48 -4.75 3.40 -10.86
C ASP A 48 -4.03 2.59 -11.95
N ALA A 49 -3.16 1.66 -11.56
CA ALA A 49 -2.58 0.69 -12.49
C ALA A 49 -3.66 -0.18 -13.17
N LEU A 50 -4.67 -0.64 -12.41
CA LEU A 50 -5.82 -1.35 -12.99
C LEU A 50 -6.61 -0.45 -13.94
N SER A 51 -6.93 0.78 -13.53
CA SER A 51 -7.67 1.75 -14.34
C SER A 51 -6.94 2.05 -15.64
N MET A 52 -5.62 2.21 -15.58
CA MET A 52 -4.78 2.40 -16.78
C MET A 52 -4.78 1.17 -17.68
N GLY A 53 -4.66 -0.04 -17.11
CA GLY A 53 -4.73 -1.29 -17.85
C GLY A 53 -6.07 -1.47 -18.59
N ILE A 54 -7.19 -1.16 -17.92
CA ILE A 54 -8.52 -1.14 -18.53
C ILE A 54 -8.58 -0.13 -19.67
N GLY A 55 -8.00 1.07 -19.48
CA GLY A 55 -7.91 2.11 -20.50
C GLY A 55 -7.16 1.64 -21.76
N LEU A 56 -6.03 0.94 -21.61
CA LEU A 56 -5.27 0.37 -22.73
C LEU A 56 -6.10 -0.64 -23.53
N ILE A 57 -6.85 -1.51 -22.84
CA ILE A 57 -7.72 -2.49 -23.50
C ILE A 57 -8.90 -1.82 -24.18
N THR A 58 -9.61 -0.93 -23.52
CA THR A 58 -10.81 -0.28 -24.06
C THR A 58 -10.51 0.65 -25.24
N SER A 59 -9.28 1.20 -25.30
CA SER A 59 -8.81 2.00 -26.44
C SER A 59 -8.22 1.17 -27.59
N GLY A 60 -8.16 -0.16 -27.45
CA GLY A 60 -7.58 -1.06 -28.45
C GLY A 60 -6.06 -1.01 -28.57
N GLN A 61 -5.36 -0.45 -27.58
CA GLN A 61 -3.89 -0.39 -27.54
C GLN A 61 -3.26 -1.69 -27.02
N ALA A 62 -4.01 -2.49 -26.27
CA ALA A 62 -3.58 -3.78 -25.75
C ALA A 62 -4.76 -4.75 -25.69
N GLU A 63 -4.48 -6.03 -25.74
CA GLU A 63 -5.46 -7.09 -25.54
C GLU A 63 -5.25 -7.84 -24.23
N VAL A 64 -3.99 -7.93 -23.78
CA VAL A 64 -3.60 -8.64 -22.56
C VAL A 64 -2.69 -7.75 -21.71
N VAL A 65 -3.15 -7.37 -20.52
CA VAL A 65 -2.43 -6.49 -19.61
C VAL A 65 -2.30 -7.13 -18.22
N ILE A 66 -1.10 -7.14 -17.68
CA ILE A 66 -0.89 -7.42 -16.26
C ILE A 66 -0.93 -6.10 -15.51
N ALA A 67 -1.81 -5.97 -14.53
CA ALA A 67 -1.94 -4.75 -13.73
C ALA A 67 -1.97 -5.06 -12.24
N GLY A 68 -1.39 -4.20 -11.42
CA GLY A 68 -1.35 -4.39 -9.98
C GLY A 68 -0.37 -3.47 -9.30
N GLY A 69 0.12 -3.90 -8.14
CA GLY A 69 1.08 -3.12 -7.37
C GLY A 69 2.08 -4.00 -6.63
N VAL A 70 3.21 -3.41 -6.33
CA VAL A 70 4.28 -4.01 -5.54
C VAL A 70 4.92 -2.96 -4.66
N GLU A 71 5.18 -3.33 -3.41
CA GLU A 71 5.94 -2.49 -2.50
C GLU A 71 6.85 -3.33 -1.61
N ALA A 72 8.04 -2.84 -1.36
CA ALA A 72 9.02 -3.47 -0.49
C ALA A 72 9.54 -2.44 0.53
N TRP A 73 8.81 -2.24 1.62
CA TRP A 73 9.22 -1.36 2.72
C TRP A 73 10.57 -1.75 3.29
N SER A 74 10.81 -3.05 3.44
CA SER A 74 12.06 -3.60 3.98
C SER A 74 13.28 -3.29 3.10
N ARG A 75 13.06 -2.91 1.85
CA ARG A 75 14.10 -2.61 0.84
C ARG A 75 13.96 -1.20 0.26
N ALA A 76 13.13 -0.36 0.85
CA ALA A 76 12.98 1.04 0.42
C ALA A 76 14.33 1.76 0.46
N PRO A 77 14.63 2.63 -0.51
CA PRO A 77 15.88 3.39 -0.53
C PRO A 77 15.92 4.39 0.63
N ILE A 78 17.11 4.66 1.13
CA ILE A 78 17.35 5.81 2.01
C ILE A 78 17.25 7.07 1.14
N ARG A 79 16.32 7.98 1.50
CA ARG A 79 16.05 9.21 0.77
C ARG A 79 16.69 10.40 1.46
N MET A 80 17.32 11.26 0.68
CA MET A 80 17.98 12.46 1.17
C MET A 80 17.74 13.63 0.20
N HIS A 81 17.41 14.79 0.74
CA HIS A 81 17.43 16.02 -0.04
C HIS A 81 18.87 16.39 -0.39
N ARG A 82 19.11 16.74 -1.64
CA ARG A 82 20.41 17.24 -2.06
C ARG A 82 20.68 18.61 -1.39
N PRO A 83 21.89 18.83 -0.86
CA PRO A 83 22.27 20.14 -0.32
C PRO A 83 22.05 21.26 -1.32
N VAL A 84 21.56 22.41 -0.84
CA VAL A 84 21.41 23.63 -1.64
C VAL A 84 22.77 24.30 -1.84
N HIS A 85 23.60 24.32 -0.79
CA HIS A 85 24.96 24.91 -0.83
C HIS A 85 26.00 23.83 -0.61
N ALA A 86 27.22 24.06 -1.12
CA ALA A 86 28.30 23.07 -1.12
C ALA A 86 28.73 22.60 0.29
N ASN A 87 28.48 23.40 1.31
CA ASN A 87 28.84 23.09 2.70
C ASN A 87 27.67 22.58 3.54
N ASP A 88 26.47 22.47 2.96
CA ASP A 88 25.31 21.92 3.65
C ASP A 88 25.35 20.40 3.67
N GLU A 89 24.77 19.81 4.70
CA GLU A 89 24.56 18.36 4.77
C GLU A 89 23.29 17.94 4.03
N ALA A 90 23.31 16.74 3.45
CA ALA A 90 22.11 16.12 2.88
C ALA A 90 21.15 15.75 4.00
N LEU A 91 19.89 16.17 3.90
CA LEU A 91 18.87 15.93 4.93
C LEU A 91 18.04 14.68 4.59
N PRO A 92 18.04 13.67 5.46
CA PRO A 92 17.21 12.49 5.26
C PRO A 92 15.72 12.81 5.41
N TYR A 93 14.86 12.09 4.68
CA TYR A 93 13.41 12.14 4.84
C TYR A 93 12.80 10.74 4.68
N GLU A 94 11.79 10.44 5.50
CA GLU A 94 11.11 9.13 5.51
C GLU A 94 10.09 9.03 4.37
N ARG A 95 9.34 10.08 4.13
CA ARG A 95 8.34 10.16 3.07
C ARG A 95 8.44 11.46 2.29
N PRO A 96 8.08 11.45 1.00
CA PRO A 96 7.91 12.68 0.26
C PRO A 96 6.74 13.50 0.85
N ALA A 97 6.78 14.81 0.68
CA ALA A 97 5.66 15.68 1.03
C ALA A 97 4.44 15.35 0.15
N PHE A 98 3.25 15.31 0.75
CA PHE A 98 1.98 15.10 0.05
C PHE A 98 1.30 16.41 -0.32
N ALA A 99 1.71 17.52 0.32
CA ALA A 99 1.20 18.85 0.06
C ALA A 99 2.36 19.87 0.02
N PRO A 100 2.16 21.04 -0.63
CA PRO A 100 3.24 21.98 -0.86
C PRO A 100 3.72 22.71 0.41
N THR A 101 2.89 22.75 1.44
CA THR A 101 3.24 23.43 2.70
C THR A 101 3.12 22.49 3.90
N PRO A 102 3.95 22.62 4.94
CA PRO A 102 3.90 21.76 6.13
C PRO A 102 2.54 21.76 6.83
N GLU A 103 1.83 22.89 6.82
CA GLU A 103 0.50 23.01 7.45
C GLU A 103 -0.55 22.16 6.74
N GLN A 104 -0.37 21.90 5.44
CA GLN A 104 -1.24 21.06 4.61
C GLN A 104 -0.77 19.62 4.54
N ASP A 105 0.37 19.31 5.14
CA ASP A 105 0.99 17.98 5.13
C ASP A 105 1.25 17.45 6.56
N PRO A 106 0.23 17.38 7.41
CA PRO A 106 0.39 16.88 8.77
C PRO A 106 0.74 15.40 8.78
N ASP A 107 1.28 14.94 9.91
CA ASP A 107 1.51 13.53 10.17
C ASP A 107 0.20 12.72 10.03
N MET A 108 0.27 11.54 9.40
CA MET A 108 -0.90 10.70 9.11
C MET A 108 -1.60 10.20 10.37
N LEU A 109 -0.84 9.85 11.42
CA LEU A 109 -1.41 9.39 12.67
C LEU A 109 -2.12 10.54 13.40
N LEU A 110 -1.51 11.72 13.41
CA LEU A 110 -2.13 12.92 13.96
C LEU A 110 -3.41 13.28 13.20
N SER A 111 -3.38 13.22 11.87
CA SER A 111 -4.56 13.48 11.02
C SER A 111 -5.71 12.54 11.34
N ALA A 112 -5.42 11.24 11.45
CA ALA A 112 -6.42 10.24 11.81
C ALA A 112 -6.96 10.43 13.24
N ALA A 113 -6.10 10.79 14.19
CA ALA A 113 -6.52 11.08 15.56
C ALA A 113 -7.40 12.35 15.65
N ARG A 114 -7.05 13.41 14.92
CA ARG A 114 -7.90 14.61 14.80
C ARG A 114 -9.27 14.28 14.21
N TYR A 115 -9.28 13.48 13.13
CA TYR A 115 -10.51 13.05 12.49
C TYR A 115 -11.39 12.22 13.43
N ALA A 116 -10.80 11.26 14.14
CA ALA A 116 -11.52 10.45 15.11
C ALA A 116 -12.14 11.31 16.23
N ALA A 117 -11.39 12.26 16.77
CA ALA A 117 -11.88 13.18 17.81
C ALA A 117 -12.98 14.10 17.27
N GLN A 118 -12.82 14.67 16.08
CA GLN A 118 -13.81 15.55 15.44
C GLN A 118 -15.15 14.87 15.20
N HIS A 119 -15.12 13.59 14.84
CA HIS A 119 -16.33 12.82 14.51
C HIS A 119 -16.82 11.91 15.65
N GLY A 120 -16.17 11.95 16.81
CA GLY A 120 -16.57 11.17 17.98
C GLY A 120 -16.39 9.66 17.81
N TYR A 121 -15.44 9.21 16.97
CA TYR A 121 -15.12 7.79 16.82
C TYR A 121 -14.36 7.28 18.04
N ALA A 122 -15.09 6.70 18.96
CA ALA A 122 -14.52 6.19 20.19
C ALA A 122 -13.48 5.09 19.92
N ARG A 123 -12.40 5.09 20.72
CA ARG A 123 -11.33 4.09 20.64
C ARG A 123 -11.87 2.66 20.66
N ALA A 124 -12.83 2.38 21.53
CA ALA A 124 -13.45 1.05 21.63
C ALA A 124 -14.14 0.61 20.30
N GLN A 125 -14.76 1.54 19.59
CA GLN A 125 -15.37 1.26 18.28
C GLN A 125 -14.31 0.96 17.22
N GLN A 126 -13.24 1.75 17.20
CA GLN A 126 -12.09 1.54 16.28
C GLN A 126 -11.45 0.18 16.54
N GLU A 127 -11.19 -0.17 17.81
CA GLU A 127 -10.61 -1.46 18.21
C GLU A 127 -11.55 -2.63 17.89
N ALA A 128 -12.86 -2.49 18.08
CA ALA A 128 -13.84 -3.51 17.71
C ALA A 128 -13.84 -3.77 16.21
N TYR A 129 -13.71 -2.73 15.38
CA TYR A 129 -13.58 -2.86 13.94
C TYR A 129 -12.30 -3.62 13.55
N ALA A 130 -11.16 -3.30 14.17
CA ALA A 130 -9.90 -3.98 13.92
C ALA A 130 -9.97 -5.46 14.32
N VAL A 131 -10.54 -5.78 15.50
CA VAL A 131 -10.77 -7.17 15.95
C VAL A 131 -11.62 -7.94 14.95
N GLN A 132 -12.71 -7.33 14.45
CA GLN A 132 -13.57 -7.95 13.46
C GLN A 132 -12.84 -8.17 12.12
N SER A 133 -12.03 -7.21 11.69
CA SER A 133 -11.23 -7.30 10.46
C SER A 133 -10.27 -8.50 10.53
N HIS A 134 -9.51 -8.63 11.63
CA HIS A 134 -8.64 -9.77 11.86
C HIS A 134 -9.41 -11.11 11.89
N ALA A 135 -10.55 -11.16 12.59
CA ALA A 135 -11.36 -12.38 12.69
C ALA A 135 -11.90 -12.82 11.31
N ARG A 136 -12.34 -11.87 10.49
CA ARG A 136 -12.78 -12.15 9.11
C ARG A 136 -11.66 -12.71 8.25
N ALA A 137 -10.46 -12.10 8.31
CA ALA A 137 -9.31 -12.59 7.57
C ALA A 137 -8.94 -14.02 7.97
N VAL A 138 -8.89 -14.31 9.29
CA VAL A 138 -8.61 -15.66 9.81
C VAL A 138 -9.67 -16.67 9.35
N ALA A 139 -10.95 -16.30 9.38
CA ALA A 139 -12.04 -17.19 8.96
C ALA A 139 -11.99 -17.55 7.46
N HIS A 140 -11.33 -16.72 6.64
CA HIS A 140 -11.27 -16.89 5.19
C HIS A 140 -9.89 -17.28 4.67
N LEU A 141 -8.92 -17.60 5.52
CA LEU A 141 -7.56 -17.99 5.13
C LEU A 141 -7.55 -19.11 4.07
N THR A 142 -8.38 -20.15 4.25
CA THR A 142 -8.46 -21.26 3.29
C THR A 142 -9.01 -20.82 1.93
N ALA A 143 -9.95 -19.88 1.91
CA ALA A 143 -10.52 -19.37 0.66
C ALA A 143 -9.54 -18.49 -0.11
N ILE A 144 -8.68 -17.75 0.60
CA ILE A 144 -7.69 -16.86 0.01
C ILE A 144 -6.41 -17.61 -0.39
N ALA A 145 -6.11 -18.73 0.26
CA ALA A 145 -4.86 -19.48 0.05
C ALA A 145 -4.51 -19.78 -1.43
N PRO A 146 -5.46 -20.10 -2.33
CA PRO A 146 -5.15 -20.32 -3.74
C PRO A 146 -4.61 -19.10 -4.49
N GLU A 147 -4.87 -17.88 -3.98
CA GLU A 147 -4.40 -16.63 -4.57
C GLU A 147 -3.00 -16.25 -4.10
N ILE A 148 -2.50 -16.90 -3.03
CA ILE A 148 -1.20 -16.59 -2.44
C ILE A 148 -0.11 -17.42 -3.10
N VAL A 149 0.84 -16.73 -3.72
CA VAL A 149 2.07 -17.35 -4.24
C VAL A 149 3.06 -17.52 -3.09
N PRO A 150 3.46 -18.76 -2.74
CA PRO A 150 4.43 -18.97 -1.68
C PRO A 150 5.78 -18.31 -1.98
N ILE A 151 6.33 -17.59 -1.01
CA ILE A 151 7.62 -16.91 -1.13
C ILE A 151 8.42 -17.03 0.18
N LEU A 152 9.70 -17.37 0.09
CA LEU A 152 10.61 -17.47 1.24
C LEU A 152 10.07 -18.33 2.41
N GLY A 153 9.31 -19.38 2.08
CA GLY A 153 8.70 -20.27 3.07
C GLY A 153 7.36 -19.77 3.65
N LEU A 154 6.91 -18.57 3.30
CA LEU A 154 5.59 -18.06 3.65
C LEU A 154 4.55 -18.59 2.65
N THR A 155 3.50 -19.20 3.16
CA THR A 155 2.40 -19.81 2.38
C THR A 155 1.05 -19.14 2.66
N HIS A 156 1.01 -18.19 3.56
CA HIS A 156 -0.20 -17.46 3.97
C HIS A 156 0.18 -16.12 4.61
N ASP A 157 -0.78 -15.23 4.74
CA ASP A 157 -0.62 -13.99 5.47
C ASP A 157 -0.41 -14.26 6.95
N VAL A 158 0.70 -13.78 7.51
CA VAL A 158 1.08 -14.02 8.93
C VAL A 158 0.52 -12.95 9.89
N TYR A 159 0.06 -11.83 9.37
CA TYR A 159 -0.42 -10.73 10.19
C TYR A 159 -1.83 -10.95 10.77
N PRO A 160 -2.83 -11.50 10.04
CA PRO A 160 -4.15 -11.79 10.58
C PRO A 160 -4.09 -12.78 11.75
N ARG A 161 -4.79 -12.47 12.82
CA ARG A 161 -4.84 -13.30 14.03
C ARG A 161 -6.11 -13.06 14.83
N LEU A 162 -6.54 -14.01 15.61
CA LEU A 162 -7.64 -13.80 16.56
C LEU A 162 -7.15 -12.92 17.71
N ILE A 163 -7.90 -11.89 18.00
CA ILE A 163 -7.59 -10.90 19.05
C ILE A 163 -8.72 -10.89 20.05
N ASP A 164 -8.39 -11.16 21.30
CA ASP A 164 -9.30 -11.02 22.41
C ASP A 164 -9.61 -9.53 22.71
N THR A 165 -10.87 -9.21 22.97
CA THR A 165 -11.32 -7.83 23.21
C THR A 165 -10.67 -7.19 24.43
N GLY A 166 -10.42 -7.98 25.50
CA GLY A 166 -9.72 -7.50 26.67
C GLY A 166 -8.25 -7.19 26.38
N ARG A 167 -7.62 -7.93 25.45
CA ARG A 167 -6.27 -7.62 24.95
C ARG A 167 -6.29 -6.36 24.08
N ALA A 168 -7.29 -6.21 23.24
CA ALA A 168 -7.45 -5.01 22.39
C ALA A 168 -7.50 -3.74 23.25
N ALA A 169 -8.32 -3.72 24.29
CA ALA A 169 -8.45 -2.57 25.19
C ALA A 169 -7.16 -2.18 25.95
N ARG A 170 -6.20 -3.11 26.06
CA ARG A 170 -4.89 -2.86 26.68
C ARG A 170 -3.78 -2.47 25.69
N MET A 171 -4.09 -2.36 24.40
CA MET A 171 -3.09 -1.91 23.44
C MET A 171 -2.64 -0.48 23.72
N PRO A 172 -1.35 -0.17 23.54
CA PRO A 172 -0.85 1.17 23.79
C PRO A 172 -1.49 2.19 22.83
N VAL A 173 -1.75 3.37 23.35
CA VAL A 173 -2.10 4.54 22.54
C VAL A 173 -0.85 5.00 21.78
N ILE A 174 -0.98 5.22 20.50
CA ILE A 174 0.13 5.66 19.63
C ILE A 174 -0.07 7.08 19.09
N ALA A 175 -1.31 7.56 19.02
CA ALA A 175 -1.59 8.94 18.63
C ALA A 175 -2.86 9.46 19.31
N ARG A 176 -2.84 10.75 19.63
CA ARG A 176 -3.97 11.53 20.15
C ARG A 176 -4.18 12.75 19.28
N SER A 177 -5.41 13.28 19.29
CA SER A 177 -5.65 14.62 18.79
C SER A 177 -4.86 15.63 19.62
N ASP A 178 -4.39 16.69 19.02
CA ASP A 178 -3.75 17.83 19.67
C ASP A 178 -4.75 18.93 20.07
N ALA A 179 -6.06 18.64 19.96
CA ALA A 179 -7.09 19.56 20.43
C ALA A 179 -6.99 19.78 21.96
N PRO A 180 -7.28 21.01 22.44
CA PRO A 180 -7.36 21.26 23.88
C PRO A 180 -8.30 20.24 24.55
N LEU A 181 -7.86 19.65 25.66
CA LEU A 181 -8.60 18.64 26.43
C LEU A 181 -8.78 17.28 25.71
N ALA A 182 -8.03 16.99 24.65
CA ALA A 182 -8.04 15.66 24.04
C ALA A 182 -7.57 14.59 25.03
N ASP A 183 -8.38 13.56 25.19
CA ASP A 183 -8.11 12.39 26.03
C ASP A 183 -7.94 11.12 25.18
N ASP A 184 -7.92 9.96 25.82
CA ASP A 184 -7.79 8.67 25.14
C ASP A 184 -9.11 8.14 24.56
N THR A 185 -10.22 8.84 24.73
CA THR A 185 -11.56 8.38 24.30
C THR A 185 -11.64 8.12 22.79
N CYS A 186 -10.99 8.97 21.99
CA CYS A 186 -10.92 8.85 20.52
C CYS A 186 -9.49 8.61 20.01
N ALA A 187 -8.56 8.25 20.90
CA ALA A 187 -7.17 8.01 20.53
C ALA A 187 -7.00 6.79 19.62
N LEU A 188 -5.93 6.77 18.83
CA LEU A 188 -5.53 5.62 18.06
C LEU A 188 -4.69 4.68 18.90
N SER A 189 -4.97 3.39 18.85
CA SER A 189 -4.14 2.37 19.48
C SER A 189 -3.27 1.63 18.45
N ALA A 190 -2.25 0.93 18.92
CA ALA A 190 -1.41 0.11 18.06
C ALA A 190 -2.18 -0.99 17.29
N LEU A 191 -3.39 -1.31 17.72
CA LEU A 191 -4.26 -2.26 17.01
C LEU A 191 -4.93 -1.65 15.78
N THR A 192 -5.21 -0.34 15.81
CA THR A 192 -5.98 0.35 14.77
C THR A 192 -5.11 0.96 13.67
N VAL A 193 -3.81 0.74 13.73
CA VAL A 193 -2.84 1.20 12.73
C VAL A 193 -2.28 0.01 11.97
N SER A 194 -2.30 0.10 10.63
CA SER A 194 -1.71 -0.89 9.76
C SER A 194 -0.19 -0.97 9.93
N THR A 195 0.35 -2.18 9.86
CA THR A 195 1.80 -2.38 9.82
C THR A 195 2.37 -2.03 8.45
N GLN A 196 3.63 -1.62 8.45
CA GLN A 196 4.42 -1.61 7.21
C GLN A 196 4.66 -3.06 6.78
N ALA A 197 4.46 -3.34 5.49
CA ALA A 197 4.61 -4.69 4.96
C ALA A 197 5.17 -4.65 3.53
N ASP A 198 5.89 -5.70 3.18
CA ASP A 198 6.22 -6.00 1.80
C ASP A 198 5.05 -6.76 1.18
N GLY A 199 4.75 -6.48 -0.09
CA GLY A 199 3.65 -7.15 -0.76
C GLY A 199 3.61 -6.90 -2.25
N ALA A 200 2.96 -7.82 -2.96
CA ALA A 200 2.66 -7.69 -4.38
C ALA A 200 1.32 -8.34 -4.67
N ALA A 201 0.50 -7.69 -5.48
CA ALA A 201 -0.75 -8.25 -5.96
C ALA A 201 -1.00 -7.81 -7.40
N PHE A 202 -1.35 -8.76 -8.26
CA PHE A 202 -1.57 -8.53 -9.68
C PHE A 202 -2.82 -9.22 -10.18
N VAL A 203 -3.41 -8.65 -11.20
CA VAL A 203 -4.50 -9.24 -11.97
C VAL A 203 -4.13 -9.28 -13.45
N LEU A 204 -4.69 -10.24 -14.17
CA LEU A 204 -4.62 -10.32 -15.62
C LEU A 204 -5.90 -9.72 -16.19
N LEU A 205 -5.76 -8.67 -16.97
CA LEU A 205 -6.83 -8.03 -17.71
C LEU A 205 -6.76 -8.52 -19.18
N VAL A 206 -7.89 -8.95 -19.72
CA VAL A 206 -7.95 -9.53 -21.05
C VAL A 206 -9.12 -8.91 -21.82
N SER A 207 -8.90 -8.56 -23.08
CA SER A 207 -9.98 -8.10 -23.95
C SER A 207 -10.94 -9.25 -24.27
N PRO A 208 -12.20 -8.97 -24.62
CA PRO A 208 -13.13 -10.01 -25.07
C PRO A 208 -12.67 -10.78 -26.31
N HIS A 209 -11.76 -10.20 -27.12
CA HIS A 209 -11.23 -10.82 -28.32
C HIS A 209 -10.08 -11.79 -28.05
N ALA A 210 -9.39 -11.63 -26.90
CA ALA A 210 -8.27 -12.48 -26.49
C ALA A 210 -8.65 -13.58 -25.47
N CYS A 211 -9.93 -13.64 -25.08
CA CYS A 211 -10.50 -14.67 -24.17
C CYS A 211 -10.67 -16.02 -24.84
#